data_1daac93fdf294879c4a34ec60d114455
#
_entry.id   1daac93fdf294879c4a34ec60d114455
#
_cell.length_a   1.000
_cell.length_b   1.000
_cell.length_c   1.000
_cell.angle_alpha   90.00
_cell.angle_beta   90.00
_cell.angle_gamma   90.00
#
_symmetry.space_group_name_H-M   'P 1'
#
loop_
_entity.id
_entity.type
_entity.pdbx_description
1 polymer ?
#
loop_
_entity_poly.entity_id
_entity_poly.type
_entity_poly.pdbx_seq_one_letter_code
_entity_poly.pdbx_strand_id
1 'polypeptide(L)'
;MKTYLFPAIRLTFVFWVLCSIIYTAIIWGVAKITPNKGEPAIINVQGKRMYSDVGQKFDADQYFWSRPSAVNYNAAAAGASNKSPYNSDYLKSIQANIDSFVIHHPDVAVKNIPIDMITASASGLDPDITVQAANIQVNRIAHVRNLQPDLLKSLIQQHIHHPFLGIFGPAYVNVLELNVALNDLSASYHAQ
;
A
#
# COMPACT_ATOMS: atom_id res chain seq x y z
N MET A 1 19.60 36.45 -34.46
CA MET A 1 18.73 36.25 -33.30
C MET A 1 17.23 36.28 -33.66
N LYS A 2 16.73 37.28 -34.41
CA LYS A 2 15.30 37.37 -34.79
C LYS A 2 14.80 36.17 -35.63
N THR A 3 15.67 35.54 -36.42
CA THR A 3 15.32 34.43 -37.32
C THR A 3 14.89 33.16 -36.59
N TYR A 4 15.36 32.96 -35.34
CA TYR A 4 15.02 31.77 -34.52
C TYR A 4 13.96 32.05 -33.47
N LEU A 5 13.68 33.30 -33.16
CA LEU A 5 12.73 33.68 -32.10
C LEU A 5 11.29 33.26 -32.44
N PHE A 6 10.82 33.58 -33.65
CA PHE A 6 9.46 33.19 -34.06
C PHE A 6 9.25 31.67 -34.16
N PRO A 7 10.17 30.89 -34.75
CA PRO A 7 10.08 29.42 -34.71
C PRO A 7 10.07 28.87 -33.29
N ALA A 8 10.90 29.41 -32.38
CA ALA A 8 10.94 28.98 -30.98
C ALA A 8 9.62 29.24 -30.27
N ILE A 9 9.05 30.45 -30.39
CA ILE A 9 7.75 30.80 -29.79
C ILE A 9 6.64 29.90 -30.33
N ARG A 10 6.60 29.69 -31.66
CA ARG A 10 5.60 28.82 -32.28
C ARG A 10 5.73 27.38 -31.78
N LEU A 11 6.94 26.85 -31.70
CA LEU A 11 7.20 25.50 -31.22
C LEU A 11 6.78 25.35 -29.75
N THR A 12 7.16 26.30 -28.90
CA THR A 12 6.76 26.32 -27.48
C THR A 12 5.23 26.33 -27.34
N PHE A 13 4.54 27.16 -28.14
CA PHE A 13 3.08 27.22 -28.08
C PHE A 13 2.42 25.89 -28.54
N VAL A 14 2.95 25.28 -29.62
CA VAL A 14 2.46 23.98 -30.10
C VAL A 14 2.64 22.91 -29.03
N PHE A 15 3.83 22.81 -28.42
CA PHE A 15 4.07 21.84 -27.35
C PHE A 15 3.25 22.14 -26.08
N TRP A 16 3.05 23.40 -25.75
CA TRP A 16 2.17 23.78 -24.64
C TRP A 16 0.73 23.30 -24.88
N VAL A 17 0.15 23.53 -26.04
CA VAL A 17 -1.18 23.04 -26.40
C VAL A 17 -1.22 21.51 -26.39
N LEU A 18 -0.24 20.85 -26.98
CA LEU A 18 -0.17 19.40 -27.04
C LEU A 18 -0.08 18.76 -25.65
N CYS A 19 0.80 19.25 -24.79
CA CYS A 19 1.03 18.67 -23.48
C CYS A 19 -0.03 19.07 -22.45
N SER A 20 -0.51 20.34 -22.48
CA SER A 20 -1.44 20.82 -21.45
C SER A 20 -2.90 20.58 -21.78
N ILE A 21 -3.27 20.57 -23.06
CA ILE A 21 -4.67 20.44 -23.48
C ILE A 21 -4.92 19.05 -24.04
N ILE A 22 -4.24 18.68 -25.14
CA ILE A 22 -4.55 17.44 -25.88
C ILE A 22 -4.23 16.22 -25.03
N TYR A 23 -3.01 16.15 -24.47
CA TYR A 23 -2.60 15.02 -23.64
C TYR A 23 -3.50 14.88 -22.41
N THR A 24 -3.78 15.98 -21.71
CA THR A 24 -4.65 15.97 -20.53
C THR A 24 -6.09 15.53 -20.88
N ALA A 25 -6.62 16.00 -22.02
CA ALA A 25 -7.94 15.60 -22.48
C ALA A 25 -8.02 14.10 -22.82
N ILE A 26 -6.96 13.54 -23.44
CA ILE A 26 -6.86 12.10 -23.72
C ILE A 26 -6.87 11.30 -22.40
N ILE A 27 -6.00 11.66 -21.44
CA ILE A 27 -5.94 10.97 -20.13
C ILE A 27 -7.29 11.07 -19.41
N TRP A 28 -7.91 12.25 -19.39
CA TRP A 28 -9.24 12.42 -18.79
C TRP A 28 -10.30 11.55 -19.48
N GLY A 29 -10.28 11.50 -20.82
CA GLY A 29 -11.19 10.65 -21.59
C GLY A 29 -11.00 9.16 -21.27
N VAL A 30 -9.75 8.68 -21.18
CA VAL A 30 -9.44 7.31 -20.79
C VAL A 30 -9.91 7.03 -19.36
N ALA A 31 -9.67 7.96 -18.41
CA ALA A 31 -10.13 7.81 -17.03
C ALA A 31 -11.65 7.60 -16.95
N LYS A 32 -12.45 8.25 -17.79
CA LYS A 32 -13.92 8.11 -17.79
C LYS A 32 -14.41 6.72 -18.24
N ILE A 33 -13.57 5.95 -18.93
CA ILE A 33 -13.90 4.57 -19.38
C ILE A 33 -13.46 3.53 -18.33
N THR A 34 -12.63 3.90 -17.35
CA THR A 34 -12.24 2.99 -16.27
C THR A 34 -13.41 2.68 -15.32
N PRO A 35 -13.40 1.51 -14.63
CA PRO A 35 -14.50 1.11 -13.72
C PRO A 35 -14.88 2.18 -12.70
N ASN A 36 -13.89 2.89 -12.14
CA ASN A 36 -14.10 3.96 -11.16
C ASN A 36 -14.26 5.35 -11.79
N LYS A 37 -14.35 5.45 -13.15
CA LYS A 37 -14.47 6.73 -13.89
C LYS A 37 -13.41 7.77 -13.52
N GLY A 38 -12.23 7.30 -13.09
CA GLY A 38 -11.13 8.15 -12.61
C GLY A 38 -11.30 8.67 -11.18
N GLU A 39 -12.32 8.21 -10.46
CA GLU A 39 -12.48 8.53 -9.05
C GLU A 39 -11.64 7.57 -8.19
N PRO A 40 -11.09 8.03 -7.04
CA PRO A 40 -10.36 7.16 -6.14
C PRO A 40 -11.27 6.11 -5.50
N ALA A 41 -10.71 4.94 -5.18
CA ALA A 41 -11.42 3.91 -4.45
C ALA A 41 -11.59 4.32 -2.98
N ILE A 42 -12.84 4.47 -2.53
CA ILE A 42 -13.18 4.94 -1.18
C ILE A 42 -13.91 3.82 -0.43
N ILE A 43 -13.42 3.52 0.76
CA ILE A 43 -14.04 2.60 1.72
C ILE A 43 -14.58 3.43 2.88
N ASN A 44 -15.85 3.23 3.25
CA ASN A 44 -16.42 3.85 4.42
C ASN A 44 -16.24 2.95 5.64
N VAL A 45 -15.41 3.36 6.58
CA VAL A 45 -15.14 2.62 7.81
C VAL A 45 -15.67 3.41 8.99
N GLN A 46 -16.72 2.91 9.65
CA GLN A 46 -17.34 3.55 10.83
C GLN A 46 -17.64 5.04 10.61
N GLY A 47 -18.18 5.39 9.42
CA GLY A 47 -18.53 6.77 9.07
C GLY A 47 -17.35 7.64 8.61
N LYS A 48 -16.13 7.12 8.59
CA LYS A 48 -14.96 7.80 8.00
C LYS A 48 -14.72 7.31 6.58
N ARG A 49 -14.47 8.23 5.67
CA ARG A 49 -14.06 7.94 4.28
C ARG A 49 -12.56 7.70 4.26
N MET A 50 -12.16 6.51 3.86
CA MET A 50 -10.76 6.12 3.74
C MET A 50 -10.46 5.73 2.29
N TYR A 51 -9.28 6.08 1.79
CA TYR A 51 -8.85 5.76 0.43
C TYR A 51 -8.09 4.44 0.44
N SER A 52 -8.53 3.44 -0.33
CA SER A 52 -7.84 2.15 -0.39
C SER A 52 -6.47 2.25 -1.06
N ASP A 53 -6.31 3.23 -1.96
CA ASP A 53 -5.06 3.46 -2.68
C ASP A 53 -3.99 4.19 -1.85
N VAL A 54 -4.30 4.57 -0.62
CA VAL A 54 -3.39 5.31 0.27
C VAL A 54 -3.14 4.51 1.54
N GLY A 55 -1.89 4.11 1.73
CA GLY A 55 -1.46 3.38 2.92
C GLY A 55 -1.74 4.13 4.21
N GLN A 56 -2.23 3.40 5.19
CA GLN A 56 -2.60 3.91 6.50
C GLN A 56 -1.84 3.18 7.58
N LYS A 57 -1.66 3.82 8.72
CA LYS A 57 -0.94 3.25 9.83
C LYS A 57 -1.79 2.20 10.54
N PHE A 58 -1.41 0.93 10.40
CA PHE A 58 -1.90 -0.17 11.20
C PHE A 58 -0.71 -0.81 11.90
N ASP A 59 -0.58 -0.61 13.21
CA ASP A 59 0.51 -1.13 14.06
C ASP A 59 0.00 -1.77 15.37
N ALA A 60 -1.32 -1.83 15.56
CA ALA A 60 -1.90 -2.53 16.70
C ALA A 60 -1.98 -4.05 16.44
N ASP A 61 -1.75 -4.86 17.48
CA ASP A 61 -1.65 -6.32 17.38
C ASP A 61 -2.89 -7.02 16.85
N GLN A 62 -4.04 -6.42 16.99
CA GLN A 62 -5.31 -6.94 16.52
C GLN A 62 -5.54 -6.77 15.00
N TYR A 63 -4.63 -6.08 14.27
CA TYR A 63 -4.73 -5.78 12.85
C TYR A 63 -3.57 -6.38 12.05
N PHE A 64 -3.78 -6.57 10.75
CA PHE A 64 -2.68 -6.74 9.82
C PHE A 64 -1.90 -5.44 9.74
N TRP A 65 -0.61 -5.51 10.00
CA TRP A 65 0.27 -4.35 9.98
C TRP A 65 0.57 -3.90 8.55
N SER A 66 0.63 -2.59 8.38
CA SER A 66 1.09 -1.95 7.15
C SER A 66 2.61 -1.99 7.04
N ARG A 67 3.13 -1.76 5.84
CA ARG A 67 4.57 -1.58 5.59
C ARG A 67 5.10 -0.38 6.39
N PRO A 68 6.37 -0.40 6.84
CA PRO A 68 6.98 0.78 7.44
C PRO A 68 6.92 2.00 6.51
N SER A 69 6.71 3.19 7.08
CA SER A 69 6.62 4.45 6.33
C SER A 69 7.73 5.41 6.73
N ALA A 70 8.49 5.92 5.74
CA ALA A 70 9.52 6.93 5.96
C ALA A 70 8.94 8.33 6.25
N VAL A 71 7.65 8.55 5.97
CA VAL A 71 6.93 9.81 6.15
C VAL A 71 5.81 9.71 7.19
N ASN A 72 5.81 8.63 7.98
CA ASN A 72 4.80 8.37 9.01
C ASN A 72 3.35 8.47 8.48
N TYR A 73 3.12 7.92 7.28
CA TYR A 73 1.82 7.91 6.57
C TYR A 73 1.21 9.31 6.33
N ASN A 74 2.04 10.34 6.22
CA ASN A 74 1.57 11.68 5.91
C ASN A 74 1.25 11.78 4.41
N ALA A 75 -0.03 11.73 4.06
CA ALA A 75 -0.50 11.82 2.67
C ALA A 75 -0.18 13.16 1.98
N ALA A 76 0.09 14.22 2.74
CA ALA A 76 0.49 15.51 2.19
C ALA A 76 1.99 15.56 1.81
N ALA A 77 2.79 14.56 2.18
CA ALA A 77 4.24 14.55 1.99
C ALA A 77 4.74 13.13 1.65
N ALA A 78 4.20 12.54 0.57
CA ALA A 78 4.66 11.23 0.09
C ALA A 78 6.17 11.26 -0.23
N GLY A 79 6.90 10.24 0.22
CA GLY A 79 8.33 10.17 -0.02
C GLY A 79 9.00 8.93 0.55
N ALA A 80 10.18 8.61 0.00
CA ALA A 80 11.05 7.53 0.44
C ALA A 80 12.12 8.04 1.41
N SER A 81 12.77 7.13 2.12
CA SER A 81 13.94 7.46 2.96
C SER A 81 15.13 7.94 2.11
N ASN A 82 15.23 7.51 0.86
CA ASN A 82 16.33 7.79 -0.09
C ASN A 82 17.72 7.49 0.47
N LYS A 83 17.82 6.61 1.48
CA LYS A 83 19.07 6.22 2.12
C LYS A 83 19.73 5.07 1.37
N SER A 84 21.06 5.13 1.26
CA SER A 84 21.87 4.03 0.71
C SER A 84 21.72 2.77 1.58
N PRO A 85 21.77 1.56 0.97
CA PRO A 85 21.83 0.30 1.71
C PRO A 85 23.02 0.19 2.69
N TYR A 86 24.08 0.96 2.46
CA TYR A 86 25.25 1.01 3.34
C TYR A 86 25.18 2.12 4.40
N ASN A 87 24.11 2.89 4.45
CA ASN A 87 23.96 3.94 5.45
C ASN A 87 23.70 3.33 6.83
N SER A 88 24.53 3.67 7.81
CA SER A 88 24.47 3.10 9.17
C SER A 88 23.14 3.36 9.87
N ASP A 89 22.55 4.55 9.68
CA ASP A 89 21.27 4.89 10.32
C ASP A 89 20.09 4.15 9.67
N TYR A 90 20.21 3.89 8.35
CA TYR A 90 19.23 3.04 7.66
C TYR A 90 19.28 1.60 8.17
N LEU A 91 20.48 1.04 8.30
CA LEU A 91 20.66 -0.31 8.84
C LEU A 91 20.13 -0.42 10.29
N LYS A 92 20.38 0.59 11.13
CA LYS A 92 19.80 0.66 12.47
C LYS A 92 18.27 0.69 12.45
N SER A 93 17.67 1.45 11.52
CA SER A 93 16.21 1.50 11.40
C SER A 93 15.61 0.17 10.94
N ILE A 94 16.28 -0.56 10.04
CA ILE A 94 15.87 -1.91 9.65
C ILE A 94 15.98 -2.88 10.82
N GLN A 95 17.09 -2.82 11.59
CA GLN A 95 17.25 -3.67 12.77
C GLN A 95 16.15 -3.40 13.80
N ALA A 96 15.83 -2.13 14.06
CA ALA A 96 14.74 -1.77 14.95
C ALA A 96 13.38 -2.29 14.49
N ASN A 97 13.11 -2.29 13.18
CA ASN A 97 11.89 -2.88 12.60
C ASN A 97 11.87 -4.41 12.79
N ILE A 98 13.02 -5.08 12.58
CA ILE A 98 13.15 -6.53 12.83
C ILE A 98 12.88 -6.84 14.30
N ASP A 99 13.52 -6.13 15.21
CA ASP A 99 13.39 -6.35 16.66
C ASP A 99 11.92 -6.14 17.09
N SER A 100 11.29 -5.07 16.63
CA SER A 100 9.87 -4.81 16.86
C SER A 100 8.99 -5.93 16.31
N PHE A 101 9.25 -6.38 15.08
CA PHE A 101 8.46 -7.45 14.45
C PHE A 101 8.55 -8.76 15.25
N VAL A 102 9.75 -9.16 15.67
CA VAL A 102 9.99 -10.40 16.43
C VAL A 102 9.31 -10.37 17.80
N ILE A 103 9.30 -9.22 18.49
CA ILE A 103 8.61 -9.07 19.78
C ILE A 103 7.12 -9.42 19.64
N HIS A 104 6.47 -8.98 18.58
CA HIS A 104 5.05 -9.21 18.33
C HIS A 104 4.74 -10.52 17.59
N HIS A 105 5.75 -11.18 17.01
CA HIS A 105 5.63 -12.44 16.26
C HIS A 105 6.69 -13.44 16.72
N PRO A 106 6.63 -13.92 17.96
CA PRO A 106 7.69 -14.78 18.55
C PRO A 106 7.82 -16.14 17.87
N ASP A 107 6.80 -16.57 17.11
CA ASP A 107 6.78 -17.80 16.33
C ASP A 107 7.42 -17.66 14.93
N VAL A 108 7.81 -16.45 14.53
CA VAL A 108 8.41 -16.17 13.23
C VAL A 108 9.94 -16.04 13.35
N ALA A 109 10.66 -16.94 12.70
CA ALA A 109 12.12 -16.82 12.62
C ALA A 109 12.53 -15.60 11.78
N VAL A 110 13.57 -14.87 12.20
CA VAL A 110 14.05 -13.64 11.52
C VAL A 110 14.27 -13.82 10.02
N LYS A 111 14.82 -14.97 9.61
CA LYS A 111 15.06 -15.29 8.18
C LYS A 111 13.80 -15.41 7.34
N ASN A 112 12.64 -15.57 7.97
CA ASN A 112 11.35 -15.74 7.31
C ASN A 112 10.54 -14.44 7.26
N ILE A 113 11.03 -13.34 7.85
CA ILE A 113 10.35 -12.04 7.83
C ILE A 113 10.43 -11.50 6.41
N PRO A 114 9.29 -11.22 5.73
CA PRO A 114 9.30 -10.62 4.41
C PRO A 114 9.88 -9.21 4.45
N ILE A 115 10.58 -8.84 3.38
CA ILE A 115 11.31 -7.58 3.31
C ILE A 115 10.39 -6.35 3.41
N ASP A 116 9.16 -6.46 2.93
CA ASP A 116 8.14 -5.41 2.98
C ASP A 116 7.65 -5.11 4.41
N MET A 117 7.88 -6.01 5.37
CA MET A 117 7.57 -5.77 6.78
C MET A 117 8.67 -5.03 7.55
N ILE A 118 9.87 -4.94 6.97
CA ILE A 118 11.03 -4.32 7.64
C ILE A 118 11.59 -3.11 6.90
N THR A 119 11.26 -2.94 5.62
CA THR A 119 11.70 -1.81 4.79
C THR A 119 10.56 -0.85 4.49
N ALA A 120 10.84 0.45 4.55
CA ALA A 120 9.86 1.46 4.16
C ALA A 120 9.54 1.38 2.67
N SER A 121 8.29 1.65 2.32
CA SER A 121 7.87 1.77 0.93
C SER A 121 8.46 3.02 0.26
N ALA A 122 8.55 3.01 -1.07
CA ALA A 122 9.10 4.13 -1.83
C ALA A 122 8.25 5.41 -1.76
N SER A 123 6.94 5.28 -1.60
CA SER A 123 6.03 6.41 -1.40
C SER A 123 5.85 6.80 0.07
N GLY A 124 6.13 5.86 1.00
CA GLY A 124 5.73 5.96 2.40
C GLY A 124 4.22 5.82 2.63
N LEU A 125 3.45 5.55 1.57
CA LEU A 125 1.97 5.47 1.55
C LEU A 125 1.48 4.23 0.80
N ASP A 126 2.31 3.18 0.66
CA ASP A 126 1.93 1.94 0.01
C ASP A 126 0.84 1.22 0.84
N PRO A 127 -0.35 0.99 0.27
CA PRO A 127 -1.43 0.33 0.98
C PRO A 127 -1.30 -1.19 1.04
N ASP A 128 -0.35 -1.75 0.27
CA ASP A 128 -0.30 -3.17 -0.01
C ASP A 128 0.86 -3.88 0.68
N ILE A 129 0.64 -5.15 1.03
CA ILE A 129 1.66 -6.07 1.54
C ILE A 129 1.67 -7.35 0.70
N THR A 130 2.78 -8.08 0.74
CA THR A 130 2.85 -9.40 0.10
C THR A 130 1.91 -10.40 0.78
N VAL A 131 1.44 -11.38 0.02
CA VAL A 131 0.65 -12.50 0.57
C VAL A 131 1.40 -13.22 1.68
N GLN A 132 2.74 -13.33 1.57
CA GLN A 132 3.59 -13.90 2.62
C GLN A 132 3.54 -13.05 3.89
N ALA A 133 3.64 -11.71 3.76
CA ALA A 133 3.56 -10.78 4.88
C ALA A 133 2.21 -10.83 5.61
N ALA A 134 1.11 -11.01 4.88
CA ALA A 134 -0.20 -11.24 5.49
C ALA A 134 -0.23 -12.56 6.27
N ASN A 135 0.24 -13.66 5.66
CA ASN A 135 0.17 -14.99 6.27
C ASN A 135 0.99 -15.14 7.57
N ILE A 136 2.18 -14.52 7.66
CA ILE A 136 2.98 -14.63 8.89
C ILE A 136 2.38 -13.90 10.08
N GLN A 137 1.42 -13.00 9.88
CA GLN A 137 0.73 -12.25 10.93
C GLN A 137 -0.50 -12.99 11.48
N VAL A 138 -0.91 -14.09 10.83
CA VAL A 138 -2.15 -14.84 11.16
C VAL A 138 -2.17 -15.28 12.62
N ASN A 139 -1.10 -15.90 13.12
CA ASN A 139 -1.07 -16.46 14.47
C ASN A 139 -1.24 -15.39 15.54
N ARG A 140 -0.57 -14.25 15.40
CA ARG A 140 -0.71 -13.11 16.31
C ARG A 140 -2.16 -12.62 16.33
N ILE A 141 -2.76 -12.36 15.16
CA ILE A 141 -4.13 -11.84 15.05
C ILE A 141 -5.14 -12.87 15.57
N ALA A 142 -4.97 -14.15 15.24
CA ALA A 142 -5.80 -15.25 15.73
C ALA A 142 -5.83 -15.28 17.26
N HIS A 143 -4.65 -15.18 17.88
CA HIS A 143 -4.52 -15.16 19.34
C HIS A 143 -5.18 -13.92 19.96
N VAL A 144 -4.90 -12.72 19.44
CA VAL A 144 -5.41 -11.45 20.01
C VAL A 144 -6.93 -11.31 19.84
N ARG A 145 -7.47 -11.78 18.70
CA ARG A 145 -8.92 -11.69 18.42
C ARG A 145 -9.71 -12.94 18.82
N ASN A 146 -9.03 -13.95 19.34
CA ASN A 146 -9.64 -15.25 19.68
C ASN A 146 -10.41 -15.87 18.48
N LEU A 147 -9.76 -15.86 17.31
CA LEU A 147 -10.28 -16.43 16.07
C LEU A 147 -9.49 -17.66 15.67
N GLN A 148 -10.10 -18.55 14.89
CA GLN A 148 -9.40 -19.69 14.32
C GLN A 148 -8.44 -19.23 13.20
N PRO A 149 -7.15 -19.68 13.18
CA PRO A 149 -6.17 -19.28 12.16
C PRO A 149 -6.63 -19.57 10.73
N ASP A 150 -7.37 -20.66 10.51
CA ASP A 150 -7.82 -21.06 9.16
C ASP A 150 -8.88 -20.10 8.60
N LEU A 151 -9.68 -19.46 9.45
CA LEU A 151 -10.61 -18.41 9.01
C LEU A 151 -9.84 -17.19 8.48
N LEU A 152 -8.74 -16.81 9.18
CA LEU A 152 -7.90 -15.70 8.74
C LEU A 152 -7.14 -16.01 7.45
N LYS A 153 -6.66 -17.26 7.28
CA LYS A 153 -6.05 -17.68 6.02
C LYS A 153 -7.06 -17.64 4.87
N SER A 154 -8.28 -18.08 5.10
CA SER A 154 -9.37 -18.02 4.11
C SER A 154 -9.70 -16.56 3.76
N LEU A 155 -9.73 -15.66 4.77
CA LEU A 155 -9.93 -14.23 4.56
C LEU A 155 -8.83 -13.63 3.68
N ILE A 156 -7.57 -13.94 3.96
CA ILE A 156 -6.43 -13.50 3.13
C ILE A 156 -6.62 -13.99 1.69
N GLN A 157 -6.92 -15.26 1.48
CA GLN A 157 -7.10 -15.84 0.14
C GLN A 157 -8.18 -15.13 -0.68
N GLN A 158 -9.27 -14.69 -0.03
CA GLN A 158 -10.36 -13.95 -0.67
C GLN A 158 -9.97 -12.52 -1.07
N HIS A 159 -8.93 -11.96 -0.43
CA HIS A 159 -8.46 -10.58 -0.65
C HIS A 159 -7.13 -10.52 -1.41
N ILE A 160 -6.69 -11.63 -2.02
CA ILE A 160 -5.50 -11.59 -2.89
C ILE A 160 -5.85 -10.92 -4.21
N HIS A 161 -5.15 -9.83 -4.50
CA HIS A 161 -5.12 -9.24 -5.83
C HIS A 161 -4.09 -9.97 -6.67
N HIS A 162 -4.56 -10.65 -7.70
CA HIS A 162 -3.70 -11.42 -8.61
C HIS A 162 -3.06 -10.53 -9.67
N PRO A 163 -1.91 -10.93 -10.24
CA PRO A 163 -1.28 -10.24 -11.36
C PRO A 163 -2.24 -9.98 -12.50
N PHE A 164 -2.21 -8.78 -13.07
CA PHE A 164 -3.02 -8.44 -14.23
C PHE A 164 -2.67 -9.37 -15.42
N LEU A 165 -3.68 -9.99 -16.02
CA LEU A 165 -3.55 -11.06 -17.04
C LEU A 165 -2.67 -12.25 -16.61
N GLY A 166 -2.44 -12.43 -15.30
CA GLY A 166 -1.61 -13.51 -14.77
C GLY A 166 -0.10 -13.32 -14.90
N ILE A 167 0.36 -12.21 -15.51
CA ILE A 167 1.78 -11.96 -15.82
C ILE A 167 2.29 -10.58 -15.40
N PHE A 168 1.43 -9.58 -15.19
CA PHE A 168 1.84 -8.23 -14.86
C PHE A 168 1.70 -7.93 -13.35
N GLY A 169 2.82 -7.70 -12.68
CA GLY A 169 2.91 -7.39 -11.26
C GLY A 169 2.92 -8.63 -10.35
N PRO A 170 3.22 -8.46 -9.05
CA PRO A 170 3.12 -9.50 -8.05
C PRO A 170 1.68 -9.69 -7.56
N ALA A 171 1.42 -10.81 -6.88
CA ALA A 171 0.22 -10.94 -6.04
C ALA A 171 0.42 -10.15 -4.75
N TYR A 172 -0.61 -9.42 -4.31
CA TYR A 172 -0.58 -8.57 -3.11
C TYR A 172 -1.92 -8.56 -2.39
N VAL A 173 -1.93 -8.00 -1.19
CA VAL A 173 -3.15 -7.82 -0.37
C VAL A 173 -3.19 -6.38 0.11
N ASN A 174 -4.33 -5.72 -0.07
CA ASN A 174 -4.56 -4.38 0.47
C ASN A 174 -4.85 -4.44 1.96
N VAL A 175 -4.04 -3.75 2.76
CA VAL A 175 -4.12 -3.83 4.24
C VAL A 175 -5.40 -3.21 4.77
N LEU A 176 -5.88 -2.10 4.18
CA LEU A 176 -7.12 -1.47 4.62
C LEU A 176 -8.32 -2.38 4.37
N GLU A 177 -8.44 -2.91 3.15
CA GLU A 177 -9.53 -3.82 2.77
C GLU A 177 -9.55 -5.06 3.66
N LEU A 178 -8.36 -5.66 3.86
CA LEU A 178 -8.20 -6.84 4.71
C LEU A 178 -8.60 -6.56 6.17
N ASN A 179 -8.20 -5.42 6.73
CA ASN A 179 -8.55 -5.05 8.11
C ASN A 179 -10.02 -4.70 8.29
N VAL A 180 -10.67 -4.13 7.28
CA VAL A 180 -12.13 -3.93 7.29
C VAL A 180 -12.85 -5.27 7.30
N ALA A 181 -12.49 -6.16 6.38
CA ALA A 181 -13.07 -7.50 6.32
C ALA A 181 -12.78 -8.34 7.60
N LEU A 182 -11.61 -8.15 8.22
CA LEU A 182 -11.28 -8.75 9.50
C LEU A 182 -12.22 -8.27 10.64
N ASN A 183 -12.58 -6.99 10.66
CA ASN A 183 -13.54 -6.48 11.64
C ASN A 183 -14.92 -7.09 11.45
N ASP A 184 -15.39 -7.19 10.20
CA ASP A 184 -16.69 -7.80 9.88
C ASP A 184 -16.72 -9.30 10.22
N LEU A 185 -15.63 -10.02 9.93
CA LEU A 185 -15.45 -11.41 10.31
C LEU A 185 -15.50 -11.59 11.84
N SER A 186 -14.78 -10.75 12.59
CA SER A 186 -14.78 -10.83 14.05
C SER A 186 -16.15 -10.55 14.65
N ALA A 187 -16.86 -9.55 14.13
CA ALA A 187 -18.20 -9.22 14.60
C ALA A 187 -19.20 -10.37 14.36
N SER A 188 -19.15 -11.01 13.19
CA SER A 188 -20.01 -12.16 12.86
C SER A 188 -19.64 -13.42 13.65
N TYR A 189 -18.36 -13.65 13.93
CA TYR A 189 -17.90 -14.82 14.69
C TYR A 189 -18.30 -14.77 16.16
N HIS A 190 -18.24 -13.60 16.79
CA HIS A 190 -18.63 -13.43 18.20
C HIS A 190 -20.12 -13.20 18.43
N ALA A 191 -20.91 -13.06 17.37
CA ALA A 191 -22.36 -12.97 17.43
C ALA A 191 -23.08 -14.32 17.41
N GLN A 192 -22.34 -15.42 17.15
CA GLN A 192 -22.80 -16.80 17.18
C GLN A 192 -22.58 -17.45 18.53
#